data_68b24f849608eb345a1126487bd962ae
#
_entry.id   68b24f849608eb345a1126487bd962ae
#
_cell.length_a   1.000
_cell.length_b   1.000
_cell.length_c   1.000
_cell.angle_alpha   90.00
_cell.angle_beta   90.00
_cell.angle_gamma   90.00
#
_symmetry.space_group_name_H-M   'P 1'
#
loop_
_entity.id
_entity.type
_entity.pdbx_description
1 polymer ?
#
loop_
_entity_poly.entity_id
_entity_poly.type
_entity_poly.pdbx_seq_one_letter_code
_entity_poly.pdbx_strand_id
1 'polypeptide(L)'
;MKIGIYPGTFDPITHGHADIITRSLRVFDKVVVAVAPNPSKHPLFNLAERLDMVQLVMKDVGQVEVTPFDGLLVSYVERSGAHAIIRGLRAISDFEHEFQMALINRKLAKTVETVFLMPSEEYSYLSSTIIKDVA
;
A
#
# COMPACT_ATOMS: atom_id res chain seq x y z
N MET A 1 18.62 -8.48 -2.07
CA MET A 1 17.82 -7.30 -1.73
C MET A 1 16.38 -7.70 -1.42
N LYS A 2 15.88 -7.30 -0.27
CA LYS A 2 14.49 -7.58 0.09
C LYS A 2 13.59 -6.46 -0.39
N ILE A 3 12.61 -6.81 -1.20
CA ILE A 3 11.67 -5.85 -1.80
C ILE A 3 10.26 -6.16 -1.31
N GLY A 4 9.60 -5.13 -0.78
CA GLY A 4 8.20 -5.22 -0.41
C GLY A 4 7.35 -4.34 -1.31
N ILE A 5 6.15 -4.80 -1.64
CA ILE A 5 5.18 -4.01 -2.40
C ILE A 5 4.07 -3.55 -1.47
N TYR A 6 3.83 -2.25 -1.47
CA TYR A 6 2.76 -1.64 -0.70
C TYR A 6 1.67 -1.18 -1.66
N PRO A 7 0.61 -1.97 -1.81
CA PRO A 7 -0.46 -1.65 -2.76
C PRO A 7 -1.53 -0.78 -2.12
N GLY A 8 -2.21 -0.02 -2.94
CA GLY A 8 -3.35 0.76 -2.48
C GLY A 8 -3.89 1.68 -3.56
N THR A 9 -4.98 2.34 -3.23
CA THR A 9 -5.58 3.33 -4.10
C THR A 9 -4.89 4.69 -3.96
N PHE A 10 -4.51 5.06 -2.74
CA PHE A 10 -3.85 6.34 -2.42
C PHE A 10 -4.61 7.53 -3.00
N ASP A 11 -5.83 7.70 -2.57
CA ASP A 11 -6.75 8.69 -3.14
C ASP A 11 -7.32 9.63 -2.05
N PRO A 12 -6.50 10.51 -1.46
CA PRO A 12 -5.06 10.70 -1.64
C PRO A 12 -4.21 9.85 -0.70
N ILE A 13 -2.90 9.96 -0.86
CA ILE A 13 -1.97 9.42 0.14
C ILE A 13 -2.14 10.20 1.45
N THR A 14 -2.05 9.51 2.57
CA THR A 14 -2.21 10.10 3.90
C THR A 14 -0.92 10.00 4.70
N HIS A 15 -0.86 10.67 5.84
CA HIS A 15 0.24 10.52 6.77
C HIS A 15 0.38 9.08 7.25
N GLY A 16 -0.75 8.36 7.40
CA GLY A 16 -0.73 6.96 7.76
C GLY A 16 -0.05 6.10 6.70
N HIS A 17 -0.35 6.35 5.43
CA HIS A 17 0.33 5.66 4.32
C HIS A 17 1.83 5.96 4.35
N ALA A 18 2.20 7.22 4.47
CA ALA A 18 3.61 7.62 4.49
C ALA A 18 4.35 6.99 5.68
N ASP A 19 3.69 6.89 6.82
CA ASP A 19 4.25 6.26 8.01
C ASP A 19 4.54 4.77 7.76
N ILE A 20 3.60 4.05 7.15
CA ILE A 20 3.78 2.63 6.82
C ILE A 20 4.94 2.46 5.84
N ILE A 21 5.05 3.31 4.83
CA ILE A 21 6.14 3.24 3.86
C ILE A 21 7.49 3.44 4.57
N THR A 22 7.57 4.45 5.41
CA THR A 22 8.81 4.76 6.15
C THR A 22 9.19 3.58 7.05
N ARG A 23 8.23 3.00 7.78
CA ARG A 23 8.48 1.84 8.64
C ARG A 23 8.89 0.62 7.84
N SER A 24 8.31 0.44 6.65
CA SER A 24 8.63 -0.69 5.77
C SER A 24 10.10 -0.69 5.38
N LEU A 25 10.72 0.48 5.25
CA LEU A 25 12.14 0.59 4.91
C LEU A 25 13.06 0.12 6.03
N ARG A 26 12.54 -0.13 7.22
CA ARG A 26 13.30 -0.75 8.31
C ARG A 26 13.37 -2.28 8.13
N VAL A 27 12.46 -2.84 7.34
CA VAL A 27 12.34 -4.29 7.14
C VAL A 27 12.80 -4.68 5.74
N PHE A 28 12.52 -3.83 4.76
CA PHE A 28 12.84 -4.08 3.36
C PHE A 28 13.91 -3.11 2.87
N ASP A 29 14.73 -3.57 1.95
CA ASP A 29 15.77 -2.73 1.33
C ASP A 29 15.13 -1.72 0.36
N LYS A 30 14.01 -2.10 -0.24
CA LYS A 30 13.28 -1.27 -1.19
C LYS A 30 11.79 -1.50 -1.03
N VAL A 31 11.00 -0.43 -1.17
CA VAL A 31 9.54 -0.49 -1.15
C VAL A 31 9.01 0.02 -2.47
N VAL A 32 8.16 -0.77 -3.10
CA VAL A 32 7.43 -0.35 -4.31
C VAL A 32 6.01 -0.01 -3.89
N VAL A 33 5.64 1.26 -4.07
CA VAL A 33 4.27 1.70 -3.84
C VAL A 33 3.49 1.45 -5.12
N ALA A 34 2.60 0.48 -5.10
CA ALA A 34 1.84 0.06 -6.27
C ALA A 34 0.44 0.67 -6.21
N VAL A 35 0.17 1.59 -7.12
CA VAL A 35 -1.07 2.37 -7.12
C VAL A 35 -2.09 1.72 -8.03
N ALA A 36 -3.25 1.38 -7.47
CA ALA A 36 -4.33 0.75 -8.23
C ALA A 36 -4.92 1.74 -9.24
N PRO A 37 -4.99 1.39 -10.53
CA PRO A 37 -5.45 2.33 -11.56
C PRO A 37 -6.94 2.62 -11.45
N ASN A 38 -7.75 1.63 -11.08
CA ASN A 38 -9.21 1.76 -11.06
C ASN A 38 -9.76 1.54 -9.68
N PRO A 39 -9.85 2.59 -8.86
CA PRO A 39 -10.60 2.46 -7.60
C PRO A 39 -12.05 2.16 -7.92
N SER A 40 -12.70 1.41 -7.07
CA SER A 40 -14.01 0.86 -7.32
C SER A 40 -15.10 1.90 -7.55
N LYS A 41 -14.98 3.11 -7.03
CA LYS A 41 -16.02 4.16 -7.15
C LYS A 41 -15.40 5.55 -7.04
N HIS A 42 -15.84 6.44 -7.92
CA HIS A 42 -15.66 7.90 -7.81
C HIS A 42 -14.37 8.35 -7.13
N PRO A 43 -13.21 8.17 -7.75
CA PRO A 43 -11.96 8.62 -7.16
C PRO A 43 -11.97 10.15 -7.05
N LEU A 44 -11.38 10.65 -5.98
CA LEU A 44 -11.19 12.09 -5.81
C LEU A 44 -10.16 12.62 -6.81
N PHE A 45 -9.12 11.83 -7.05
CA PHE A 45 -8.04 12.18 -7.97
C PHE A 45 -7.85 11.08 -9.01
N ASN A 46 -7.48 11.48 -10.24
CA ASN A 46 -7.19 10.49 -11.28
C ASN A 46 -5.85 9.79 -11.00
N LEU A 47 -5.55 8.76 -11.77
CA LEU A 47 -4.33 7.96 -11.54
C LEU A 47 -3.06 8.81 -11.61
N ALA A 48 -2.94 9.67 -12.63
CA ALA A 48 -1.76 10.51 -12.78
C ALA A 48 -1.57 11.42 -11.57
N GLU A 49 -2.65 12.00 -11.07
CA GLU A 49 -2.59 12.87 -9.90
C GLU A 49 -2.19 12.09 -8.65
N ARG A 50 -2.74 10.88 -8.48
CA ARG A 50 -2.41 10.05 -7.34
C ARG A 50 -0.94 9.61 -7.35
N LEU A 51 -0.43 9.23 -8.52
CA LEU A 51 0.98 8.88 -8.68
C LEU A 51 1.88 10.06 -8.34
N ASP A 52 1.55 11.25 -8.84
CA ASP A 52 2.33 12.46 -8.59
C ASP A 52 2.36 12.81 -7.10
N MET A 53 1.23 12.70 -6.43
CA MET A 53 1.17 12.99 -5.00
C MET A 53 2.01 12.02 -4.18
N VAL A 54 1.97 10.74 -4.50
CA VAL A 54 2.79 9.75 -3.81
C VAL A 54 4.27 10.02 -4.05
N GLN A 55 4.65 10.29 -5.29
CA GLN A 55 6.04 10.59 -5.63
C GLN A 55 6.54 11.82 -4.88
N LEU A 56 5.72 12.86 -4.82
CA LEU A 56 6.09 14.10 -4.13
C LEU A 56 6.30 13.86 -2.63
N VAL A 57 5.39 13.13 -2.00
CA VAL A 57 5.47 12.85 -0.55
C VAL A 57 6.65 11.95 -0.23
N MET A 58 6.99 11.01 -1.11
CA MET A 58 8.03 10.01 -0.86
C MET A 58 9.40 10.37 -1.44
N LYS A 59 9.52 11.51 -2.06
CA LYS A 59 10.69 11.92 -2.82
C LYS A 59 12.02 11.81 -2.05
N ASP A 60 12.02 12.13 -0.76
CA ASP A 60 13.23 12.12 0.05
C ASP A 60 13.25 11.01 1.11
N VAL A 61 12.46 9.97 0.95
CA VAL A 61 12.26 8.98 2.01
C VAL A 61 13.18 7.76 1.88
N GLY A 62 13.95 7.64 0.82
CA GLY A 62 14.86 6.51 0.64
C GLY A 62 14.50 5.69 -0.59
N GLN A 63 14.72 4.37 -0.54
CA GLN A 63 14.51 3.50 -1.69
C GLN A 63 13.03 3.19 -1.89
N VAL A 64 12.30 4.14 -2.45
CA VAL A 64 10.88 4.02 -2.76
C VAL A 64 10.65 4.22 -4.25
N GLU A 65 10.02 3.25 -4.88
CA GLU A 65 9.59 3.34 -6.27
C GLU A 65 8.07 3.43 -6.30
N VAL A 66 7.52 4.30 -7.13
CA VAL A 66 6.07 4.48 -7.26
C VAL A 66 5.66 4.06 -8.66
N THR A 67 4.70 3.15 -8.77
CA THR A 67 4.29 2.62 -10.06
C THR A 67 2.80 2.26 -10.04
N PRO A 68 2.09 2.38 -11.17
CA PRO A 68 0.77 1.80 -11.27
C PRO A 68 0.90 0.28 -11.49
N PHE A 69 -0.17 -0.45 -11.24
CA PHE A 69 -0.22 -1.86 -11.60
C PHE A 69 -1.59 -2.19 -12.18
N ASP A 70 -1.62 -3.18 -13.08
CA ASP A 70 -2.86 -3.68 -13.67
C ASP A 70 -3.08 -5.13 -13.28
N GLY A 71 -4.36 -5.52 -13.25
CA GLY A 71 -4.76 -6.89 -13.04
C GLY A 71 -4.68 -7.32 -11.59
N LEU A 72 -4.50 -8.61 -11.38
CA LEU A 72 -4.48 -9.20 -10.06
C LEU A 72 -3.20 -8.85 -9.32
N LEU A 73 -3.33 -8.37 -8.10
CA LEU A 73 -2.20 -7.93 -7.29
C LEU A 73 -1.13 -9.02 -7.13
N VAL A 74 -1.53 -10.24 -6.78
CA VAL A 74 -0.55 -11.31 -6.55
C VAL A 74 0.23 -11.64 -7.82
N SER A 75 -0.40 -11.56 -8.99
CA SER A 75 0.29 -11.77 -10.26
C SER A 75 1.33 -10.71 -10.52
N TYR A 76 0.97 -9.45 -10.22
CA TYR A 76 1.92 -8.35 -10.31
C TYR A 76 3.12 -8.56 -9.37
N VAL A 77 2.84 -8.96 -8.13
CA VAL A 77 3.90 -9.19 -7.14
C VAL A 77 4.84 -10.29 -7.59
N GLU A 78 4.30 -11.39 -8.10
CA GLU A 78 5.12 -12.50 -8.61
C GLU A 78 6.00 -12.07 -9.77
N ARG A 79 5.43 -11.32 -10.72
CA ARG A 79 6.20 -10.86 -11.90
C ARG A 79 7.29 -9.88 -11.52
N SER A 80 7.08 -9.10 -10.47
CA SER A 80 8.03 -8.07 -10.05
C SER A 80 9.25 -8.63 -9.33
N GLY A 81 9.18 -9.89 -8.88
CA GLY A 81 10.26 -10.49 -8.10
C GLY A 81 10.29 -10.01 -6.66
N ALA A 82 9.25 -9.35 -6.20
CA ALA A 82 9.17 -8.89 -4.81
C ALA A 82 8.95 -10.06 -3.85
N HIS A 83 9.27 -9.84 -2.58
CA HIS A 83 9.24 -10.88 -1.56
C HIS A 83 7.95 -10.89 -0.76
N ALA A 84 7.30 -9.73 -0.63
CA ALA A 84 6.13 -9.61 0.23
C ALA A 84 5.20 -8.48 -0.19
N ILE A 85 3.95 -8.63 0.20
CA ILE A 85 2.94 -7.57 0.14
C ILE A 85 2.89 -6.93 1.52
N ILE A 86 2.98 -5.61 1.57
CA ILE A 86 2.93 -4.84 2.80
C ILE A 86 1.51 -4.30 2.99
N ARG A 87 0.96 -4.48 4.18
CA ARG A 87 -0.34 -3.92 4.55
C ARG A 87 -0.23 -3.25 5.91
N GLY A 88 -0.93 -2.13 6.08
CA GLY A 88 -1.02 -1.47 7.37
C GLY A 88 -2.28 -1.93 8.09
N LEU A 89 -2.18 -2.20 9.39
CA LEU A 89 -3.33 -2.52 10.23
C LEU A 89 -3.66 -1.33 11.10
N ARG A 90 -4.92 -0.90 11.06
CA ARG A 90 -5.40 0.22 11.85
C ARG A 90 -6.21 -0.28 13.05
N ALA A 91 -6.29 0.56 14.09
CA ALA A 91 -7.06 0.22 15.28
C ALA A 91 -8.56 0.11 14.98
N ILE A 92 -9.06 0.86 14.02
CA ILE A 92 -10.42 0.69 13.52
C ILE A 92 -10.38 -0.56 12.66
N SER A 93 -10.98 -1.59 13.14
CA SER A 93 -10.77 -2.92 12.69
C SER A 93 -11.11 -3.21 11.23
N ASP A 94 -10.09 -3.56 10.48
CA ASP A 94 -10.23 -4.28 9.22
C ASP A 94 -9.36 -5.54 9.25
N PHE A 95 -8.95 -5.96 10.44
CA PHE A 95 -8.03 -7.10 10.59
C PHE A 95 -8.60 -8.37 9.99
N GLU A 96 -9.87 -8.66 10.25
CA GLU A 96 -10.49 -9.88 9.75
C GLU A 96 -10.49 -9.91 8.22
N HIS A 97 -10.84 -8.81 7.60
CA HIS A 97 -10.81 -8.68 6.14
C HIS A 97 -9.39 -8.83 5.60
N GLU A 98 -8.43 -8.15 6.21
CA GLU A 98 -7.03 -8.23 5.80
C GLU A 98 -6.48 -9.64 5.94
N PHE A 99 -6.83 -10.32 7.01
CA PHE A 99 -6.41 -11.70 7.26
C PHE A 99 -6.95 -12.64 6.18
N GLN A 100 -8.22 -12.50 5.83
CA GLN A 100 -8.83 -13.30 4.76
C GLN A 100 -8.16 -13.06 3.42
N MET A 101 -7.87 -11.80 3.10
CA MET A 101 -7.20 -11.47 1.85
C MET A 101 -5.79 -12.04 1.81
N ALA A 102 -5.07 -12.01 2.93
CA ALA A 102 -3.73 -12.59 2.99
C ALA A 102 -3.76 -14.10 2.74
N LEU A 103 -4.75 -14.79 3.29
CA LEU A 103 -4.91 -16.23 3.06
C LEU A 103 -5.24 -16.54 1.60
N ILE A 104 -6.10 -15.73 0.98
CA ILE A 104 -6.43 -15.90 -0.43
C ILE A 104 -5.20 -15.66 -1.29
N ASN A 105 -4.45 -14.61 -1.03
CA ASN A 105 -3.22 -14.31 -1.77
C ASN A 105 -2.21 -15.44 -1.64
N ARG A 106 -2.07 -16.02 -0.47
CA ARG A 106 -1.16 -17.16 -0.26
C ARG A 106 -1.58 -18.39 -1.06
N LYS A 107 -2.88 -18.64 -1.18
CA LYS A 107 -3.37 -19.75 -2.01
C LYS A 107 -3.09 -19.52 -3.48
N LEU A 108 -3.18 -18.30 -3.95
CA LEU A 108 -2.97 -17.96 -5.35
C LEU A 108 -1.49 -17.90 -5.71
N ALA A 109 -0.65 -17.52 -4.75
CA ALA A 109 0.79 -17.38 -4.97
C ALA A 109 1.53 -17.78 -3.69
N LYS A 110 1.95 -19.04 -3.62
CA LYS A 110 2.54 -19.61 -2.41
C LYS A 110 3.85 -18.97 -1.98
N THR A 111 4.55 -18.34 -2.91
CA THR A 111 5.83 -17.69 -2.62
C THR A 111 5.69 -16.25 -2.13
N VAL A 112 4.48 -15.71 -2.15
CA VAL A 112 4.23 -14.33 -1.74
C VAL A 112 3.70 -14.31 -0.29
N GLU A 113 4.43 -13.62 0.56
CA GLU A 113 4.01 -13.41 1.95
C GLU A 113 3.31 -12.07 2.10
N THR A 114 2.45 -11.97 3.11
CA THR A 114 1.85 -10.69 3.49
C THR A 114 2.42 -10.28 4.85
N VAL A 115 2.92 -9.06 4.92
CA VAL A 115 3.49 -8.50 6.15
C VAL A 115 2.61 -7.35 6.60
N PHE A 116 2.14 -7.44 7.85
CA PHE A 116 1.32 -6.40 8.45
C PHE A 116 2.19 -5.51 9.33
N LEU A 117 2.08 -4.21 9.13
CA LEU A 117 2.79 -3.24 9.96
C LEU A 117 1.77 -2.35 10.66
N MET A 118 2.07 -1.99 11.89
CA MET A 118 1.23 -1.08 12.65
C MET A 118 1.69 0.35 12.43
N PRO A 119 0.78 1.26 12.02
CA PRO A 119 1.12 2.66 11.92
C PRO A 119 1.30 3.26 13.33
N SER A 120 1.85 4.48 13.39
CA SER A 120 1.89 5.24 14.62
C SER A 120 0.48 5.40 15.18
N GLU A 121 0.37 5.45 16.51
CA GLU A 121 -0.93 5.55 17.19
C GLU A 121 -1.76 6.71 16.66
N GLU A 122 -1.14 7.85 16.40
CA GLU A 122 -1.84 9.04 15.89
C GLU A 122 -2.47 8.84 14.52
N TYR A 123 -2.00 7.87 13.73
CA TYR A 123 -2.52 7.61 12.39
C TYR A 123 -3.42 6.38 12.31
N SER A 124 -3.64 5.69 13.42
CA SER A 124 -4.36 4.41 13.40
C SER A 124 -5.81 4.52 12.95
N TYR A 125 -6.42 5.69 13.10
CA TYR A 125 -7.82 5.91 12.75
C TYR A 125 -8.00 6.72 11.46
N LEU A 126 -6.91 7.18 10.83
CA LEU A 126 -6.99 7.99 9.64
C LEU A 126 -7.09 7.10 8.39
N SER A 127 -7.92 7.51 7.43
CA SER A 127 -8.05 6.82 6.15
C SER A 127 -8.33 7.80 5.02
N SER A 128 -8.08 7.37 3.79
CA SER A 128 -8.40 8.18 2.62
C SER A 128 -9.90 8.48 2.53
N THR A 129 -10.74 7.53 2.94
CA THR A 129 -12.19 7.71 2.94
C THR A 129 -12.59 8.87 3.86
N ILE A 130 -12.02 8.92 5.06
CA ILE A 130 -12.30 10.03 5.98
C ILE A 130 -11.85 11.36 5.39
N ILE A 131 -10.68 11.39 4.76
CA ILE A 131 -10.18 12.61 4.13
C ILE A 131 -11.09 13.06 3.00
N LYS A 132 -11.56 12.14 2.18
CA LYS A 132 -12.49 12.46 1.10
C LYS A 132 -13.81 13.02 1.63
N ASP A 133 -14.29 12.50 2.75
CA ASP A 133 -15.55 12.96 3.35
C ASP A 133 -15.44 14.40 3.89
N VAL A 134 -14.28 14.79 4.37
CA VAL A 134 -14.10 16.16 4.90
C VAL A 134 -13.61 17.15 3.84
N ALA A 135 -13.12 16.66 2.74
CA ALA A 135 -12.68 17.50 1.63
C ALA A 135 -13.87 17.96 0.79
#